data_c370d30e0758986c5742aaa5b578f507
#
_entry.id   c370d30e0758986c5742aaa5b578f507
#
_cell.length_a   1.000
_cell.length_b   1.000
_cell.length_c   1.000
_cell.angle_alpha   90.00
_cell.angle_beta   90.00
_cell.angle_gamma   90.00
#
_symmetry.space_group_name_H-M   'P 1'
#
loop_
_entity.id
_entity.type
_entity.pdbx_description
1 polymer ?
#
loop_
_entity_poly.entity_id
_entity_poly.type
_entity_poly.pdbx_seq_one_letter_code
_entity_poly.pdbx_strand_id
1 'polypeptide(L)'
;MKKKQKITLYRIIITAVMLVVLQFLPITGIPRLIAYLAAYLVIGYDILRKAGKGILNGRAFDENFLMALATLGAFFLAIWTKSGDYLEGIAVMLFYQIGELFQSYAVGKSRKNISALMDIRPDYANIEKDGKLEQVDPDEVAVGSIIVVQPGEKVPLDGVVESGNASLNTSALTGESLPRDVKEGDEIISGCINLNGVLKIRTTKEFGESTVSKILDLVENASSRKSRSEAFISRFAKIYTPAVCISAVLLGIAVPLLRMAFGMDVAWVDWIYRALTFLVVSCPCALVISIPLSFFAGIGGASHEGVLIKGSNYLEALSDAKIVVFDKTGTLTQGVFEVTAVHHNTMDEAKLLEYAALAECASSHPISKSLQKAYGKEIDRSRVTDIEEVSGKGITAKVDGHEVLAGNAKLMALHNISYNDCHSVGTIIHMSIDGEYAGHIVISDVIKPHSKEAIQKLKHAGVEKTVMLTGDAKRVADQVAKELGIDEVRSELLPGDKVNEVEKLIQNKPKKANLAFVGDGINDAPVLTRADIGIAMGAMGSDAAIEAADVVLMDDDPMQIAKAIKISRKCIGIVKQNIVFSLIIKFGCLALTAFGLANMWAAIFADVGVMIIAVLNAIRALKYKE
;
A
#
# COMPACT_ATOMS: atom_id res chain seq x y z
N MET A 1 18.73 -3.99 -18.87
CA MET A 1 19.11 -5.36 -18.42
C MET A 1 20.39 -5.30 -17.59
N LYS A 2 20.39 -5.95 -16.41
CA LYS A 2 21.60 -6.09 -15.56
C LYS A 2 22.64 -6.98 -16.23
N LYS A 3 23.94 -6.85 -15.87
CA LYS A 3 25.05 -7.63 -16.47
C LYS A 3 24.79 -9.16 -16.49
N LYS A 4 24.23 -9.70 -15.41
CA LYS A 4 23.86 -11.12 -15.31
C LYS A 4 22.79 -11.54 -16.34
N GLN A 5 21.77 -10.72 -16.56
CA GLN A 5 20.70 -10.99 -17.55
C GLN A 5 21.25 -10.98 -18.99
N LYS A 6 22.21 -10.10 -19.31
CA LYS A 6 22.87 -10.09 -20.62
C LYS A 6 23.65 -11.37 -20.86
N ILE A 7 24.37 -11.86 -19.85
CA ILE A 7 25.14 -13.12 -19.94
C ILE A 7 24.19 -14.31 -20.20
N THR A 8 23.07 -14.40 -19.48
CA THR A 8 22.08 -15.46 -19.70
C THR A 8 21.48 -15.37 -21.11
N LEU A 9 21.17 -14.16 -21.60
CA LEU A 9 20.65 -13.96 -22.95
C LEU A 9 21.65 -14.45 -24.01
N TYR A 10 22.93 -14.10 -23.89
CA TYR A 10 23.95 -14.59 -24.80
C TYR A 10 24.08 -16.11 -24.80
N ARG A 11 24.01 -16.75 -23.62
CA ARG A 11 24.03 -18.22 -23.49
C ARG A 11 22.84 -18.86 -24.19
N ILE A 12 21.64 -18.30 -24.03
CA ILE A 12 20.43 -18.75 -24.71
C ILE A 12 20.60 -18.66 -26.23
N ILE A 13 21.07 -17.52 -26.74
CA ILE A 13 21.27 -17.31 -28.18
C ILE A 13 22.34 -18.30 -28.73
N ILE A 14 23.49 -18.41 -28.06
CA ILE A 14 24.56 -19.32 -28.47
C ILE A 14 24.05 -20.76 -28.52
N THR A 15 23.35 -21.20 -27.46
CA THR A 15 22.81 -22.57 -27.43
C THR A 15 21.75 -22.80 -28.50
N ALA A 16 20.84 -21.84 -28.72
CA ALA A 16 19.84 -21.95 -29.79
C ALA A 16 20.51 -22.07 -31.17
N VAL A 17 21.52 -21.26 -31.46
CA VAL A 17 22.29 -21.36 -32.71
C VAL A 17 23.02 -22.70 -32.82
N MET A 18 23.68 -23.15 -31.73
CA MET A 18 24.32 -24.47 -31.69
C MET A 18 23.33 -25.59 -32.00
N LEU A 19 22.13 -25.59 -31.42
CA LEU A 19 21.11 -26.61 -31.67
C LEU A 19 20.66 -26.61 -33.14
N VAL A 20 20.40 -25.43 -33.73
CA VAL A 20 20.07 -25.33 -35.15
C VAL A 20 21.19 -25.89 -36.03
N VAL A 21 22.44 -25.49 -35.78
CA VAL A 21 23.59 -25.99 -36.53
C VAL A 21 23.76 -27.51 -36.40
N LEU A 22 23.66 -28.04 -35.16
CA LEU A 22 23.80 -29.46 -34.90
C LEU A 22 22.67 -30.32 -35.55
N GLN A 23 21.51 -29.75 -35.81
CA GLN A 23 20.42 -30.43 -36.49
C GLN A 23 20.71 -30.66 -37.98
N PHE A 24 21.49 -29.78 -38.62
CA PHE A 24 21.83 -29.89 -40.03
C PHE A 24 23.19 -30.57 -40.28
N LEU A 25 24.01 -30.81 -39.25
CA LEU A 25 25.31 -31.47 -39.38
C LEU A 25 25.12 -33.01 -39.39
N PRO A 26 25.67 -33.72 -40.38
CA PRO A 26 25.56 -35.17 -40.48
C PRO A 26 26.54 -35.89 -39.54
N ILE A 27 26.52 -35.53 -38.25
CA ILE A 27 27.39 -36.12 -37.22
C ILE A 27 26.64 -37.23 -36.52
N THR A 28 27.22 -38.40 -36.39
CA THR A 28 26.65 -39.58 -35.70
C THR A 28 27.58 -40.11 -34.62
N GLY A 29 27.05 -40.90 -33.68
CA GLY A 29 27.83 -41.58 -32.65
C GLY A 29 28.41 -40.65 -31.57
N ILE A 30 29.64 -40.96 -31.11
CA ILE A 30 30.29 -40.21 -29.99
C ILE A 30 30.50 -38.73 -30.29
N PRO A 31 30.94 -38.30 -31.50
CA PRO A 31 31.08 -36.87 -31.81
C PRO A 31 29.76 -36.09 -31.67
N ARG A 32 28.62 -36.69 -32.04
CA ARG A 32 27.30 -36.12 -31.84
C ARG A 32 26.99 -35.92 -30.35
N LEU A 33 27.21 -36.93 -29.53
CA LEU A 33 27.05 -36.85 -28.08
C LEU A 33 27.86 -35.71 -27.45
N ILE A 34 29.16 -35.62 -27.82
CA ILE A 34 30.07 -34.57 -27.29
C ILE A 34 29.56 -33.17 -27.68
N ALA A 35 29.12 -32.97 -28.93
CA ALA A 35 28.65 -31.70 -29.42
C ALA A 35 27.36 -31.25 -28.69
N TYR A 36 26.40 -32.17 -28.49
CA TYR A 36 25.16 -31.88 -27.73
C TYR A 36 25.45 -31.69 -26.23
N LEU A 37 26.41 -32.44 -25.65
CA LEU A 37 26.81 -32.26 -24.24
C LEU A 37 27.48 -30.89 -24.03
N ALA A 38 28.29 -30.43 -25.00
CA ALA A 38 28.86 -29.07 -24.95
C ALA A 38 27.75 -28.00 -24.97
N ALA A 39 26.73 -28.11 -25.85
CA ALA A 39 25.58 -27.21 -25.87
C ALA A 39 24.79 -27.23 -24.54
N TYR A 40 24.59 -28.43 -23.97
CA TYR A 40 23.93 -28.60 -22.68
C TYR A 40 24.71 -27.92 -21.53
N LEU A 41 26.04 -28.07 -21.51
CA LEU A 41 26.86 -27.42 -20.49
C LEU A 41 26.87 -25.89 -20.63
N VAL A 42 26.84 -25.35 -21.85
CA VAL A 42 26.72 -23.90 -22.07
C VAL A 42 25.46 -23.35 -21.47
N ILE A 43 24.31 -24.01 -21.64
CA ILE A 43 23.02 -23.51 -21.13
C ILE A 43 22.78 -23.91 -19.68
N GLY A 44 23.18 -25.10 -19.24
CA GLY A 44 22.82 -25.72 -17.97
C GLY A 44 23.82 -25.55 -16.82
N TYR A 45 25.03 -25.05 -17.08
CA TYR A 45 26.12 -25.00 -16.08
C TYR A 45 25.69 -24.38 -14.73
N ASP A 46 24.98 -23.26 -14.74
CA ASP A 46 24.56 -22.58 -13.52
C ASP A 46 23.48 -23.35 -12.78
N ILE A 47 22.57 -24.01 -13.48
CA ILE A 47 21.52 -24.85 -12.91
C ILE A 47 22.15 -26.09 -12.25
N LEU A 48 23.04 -26.77 -12.95
CA LEU A 48 23.78 -27.91 -12.42
C LEU A 48 24.58 -27.55 -11.16
N ARG A 49 25.24 -26.39 -11.18
CA ARG A 49 25.99 -25.88 -10.02
C ARG A 49 25.07 -25.56 -8.85
N LYS A 50 23.89 -24.95 -9.10
CA LYS A 50 22.90 -24.66 -8.06
C LYS A 50 22.33 -25.96 -7.49
N ALA A 51 21.97 -26.92 -8.34
CA ALA A 51 21.44 -28.22 -7.91
C ALA A 51 22.48 -28.95 -7.02
N GLY A 52 23.77 -29.01 -7.44
CA GLY A 52 24.82 -29.61 -6.64
C GLY A 52 25.01 -28.94 -5.28
N LYS A 53 25.01 -27.59 -5.23
CA LYS A 53 25.06 -26.85 -3.96
C LYS A 53 23.80 -27.07 -3.11
N GLY A 54 22.62 -27.20 -3.73
CA GLY A 54 21.38 -27.51 -3.04
C GLY A 54 21.44 -28.83 -2.30
N ILE A 55 21.94 -29.87 -2.96
CA ILE A 55 22.16 -31.21 -2.36
C ILE A 55 23.11 -31.14 -1.17
N LEU A 56 24.26 -30.48 -1.34
CA LEU A 56 25.27 -30.33 -0.29
C LEU A 56 24.77 -29.58 0.93
N ASN A 57 23.82 -28.66 0.75
CA ASN A 57 23.20 -27.87 1.80
C ASN A 57 21.90 -28.48 2.35
N GLY A 58 21.59 -29.75 2.06
CA GLY A 58 20.40 -30.45 2.54
C GLY A 58 19.08 -30.00 1.90
N ARG A 59 19.13 -29.25 0.79
CA ARG A 59 17.96 -28.80 0.02
C ARG A 59 17.87 -29.59 -1.30
N ALA A 60 17.72 -30.91 -1.18
CA ALA A 60 17.78 -31.84 -2.31
C ALA A 60 16.57 -31.80 -3.26
N PHE A 61 15.47 -31.10 -2.90
CA PHE A 61 14.24 -31.10 -3.70
C PHE A 61 13.85 -29.70 -4.14
N ASP A 62 14.82 -28.91 -4.62
CA ASP A 62 14.52 -27.62 -5.24
C ASP A 62 14.25 -27.74 -6.75
N GLU A 63 13.78 -26.68 -7.37
CA GLU A 63 13.48 -26.61 -8.80
C GLU A 63 14.69 -26.88 -9.68
N ASN A 64 15.90 -26.43 -9.26
CA ASN A 64 17.12 -26.64 -10.01
C ASN A 64 17.52 -28.11 -10.01
N PHE A 65 17.32 -28.81 -8.90
CA PHE A 65 17.56 -30.26 -8.79
C PHE A 65 16.62 -31.04 -9.71
N LEU A 66 15.31 -30.73 -9.68
CA LEU A 66 14.33 -31.40 -10.54
C LEU A 66 14.65 -31.23 -12.02
N MET A 67 14.98 -30.01 -12.43
CA MET A 67 15.36 -29.71 -13.81
C MET A 67 16.66 -30.40 -14.22
N ALA A 68 17.67 -30.39 -13.35
CA ALA A 68 18.92 -31.13 -13.60
C ALA A 68 18.68 -32.64 -13.72
N LEU A 69 17.88 -33.22 -12.81
CA LEU A 69 17.55 -34.65 -12.82
C LEU A 69 16.82 -35.05 -14.10
N ALA A 70 15.78 -34.27 -14.48
CA ALA A 70 14.98 -34.56 -15.66
C ALA A 70 15.79 -34.46 -16.97
N THR A 71 16.61 -33.42 -17.10
CA THR A 71 17.41 -33.19 -18.32
C THR A 71 18.60 -34.17 -18.45
N LEU A 72 19.29 -34.48 -17.35
CA LEU A 72 20.33 -35.53 -17.32
C LEU A 72 19.73 -36.92 -17.57
N GLY A 73 18.51 -37.16 -17.00
CA GLY A 73 17.76 -38.39 -17.25
C GLY A 73 17.38 -38.55 -18.72
N ALA A 74 16.99 -37.48 -19.41
CA ALA A 74 16.73 -37.51 -20.86
C ALA A 74 17.96 -37.83 -21.67
N PHE A 75 19.14 -37.28 -21.32
CA PHE A 75 20.42 -37.65 -21.93
C PHE A 75 20.76 -39.12 -21.68
N PHE A 76 20.62 -39.60 -20.46
CA PHE A 76 20.86 -41.00 -20.12
C PHE A 76 19.95 -41.94 -20.93
N LEU A 77 18.67 -41.58 -21.05
CA LEU A 77 17.70 -42.37 -21.83
C LEU A 77 18.09 -42.43 -23.32
N ALA A 78 18.48 -41.29 -23.91
CA ALA A 78 18.94 -41.22 -25.29
C ALA A 78 20.22 -42.04 -25.56
N ILE A 79 21.14 -42.14 -24.59
CA ILE A 79 22.31 -43.00 -24.65
C ILE A 79 21.92 -44.47 -24.53
N TRP A 80 21.06 -44.81 -23.57
CA TRP A 80 20.61 -46.18 -23.32
C TRP A 80 19.88 -46.79 -24.53
N THR A 81 18.94 -46.01 -25.09
CA THR A 81 18.18 -46.44 -26.29
C THR A 81 18.96 -46.34 -27.60
N LYS A 82 20.15 -45.73 -27.57
CA LYS A 82 20.96 -45.41 -28.77
C LYS A 82 20.17 -44.60 -29.82
N SER A 83 19.13 -43.88 -29.40
CA SER A 83 18.29 -43.02 -30.26
C SER A 83 19.09 -41.85 -30.85
N GLY A 84 20.11 -41.36 -30.11
CA GLY A 84 20.83 -40.15 -30.48
C GLY A 84 19.99 -38.87 -30.40
N ASP A 85 18.83 -38.92 -29.76
CA ASP A 85 17.94 -37.78 -29.62
C ASP A 85 18.23 -37.03 -28.32
N TYR A 86 19.33 -36.24 -28.35
CA TYR A 86 19.73 -35.39 -27.22
C TYR A 86 19.05 -34.02 -27.20
N LEU A 87 18.23 -33.73 -28.24
CA LEU A 87 17.62 -32.42 -28.43
C LEU A 87 16.64 -32.09 -27.29
N GLU A 88 15.84 -33.06 -26.85
CA GLU A 88 14.80 -32.83 -25.84
C GLU A 88 15.35 -32.32 -24.52
N GLY A 89 16.42 -32.95 -23.99
CA GLY A 89 17.04 -32.53 -22.74
C GLY A 89 17.62 -31.11 -22.77
N ILE A 90 18.18 -30.71 -23.93
CA ILE A 90 18.74 -29.34 -24.10
C ILE A 90 17.59 -28.35 -24.30
N ALA A 91 16.56 -28.72 -25.06
CA ALA A 91 15.38 -27.86 -25.27
C ALA A 91 14.68 -27.53 -23.95
N VAL A 92 14.49 -28.52 -23.08
CA VAL A 92 13.94 -28.29 -21.74
C VAL A 92 14.79 -27.27 -20.98
N MET A 93 16.10 -27.45 -20.94
CA MET A 93 17.00 -26.52 -20.24
C MET A 93 17.01 -25.12 -20.87
N LEU A 94 16.96 -25.05 -22.21
CA LEU A 94 16.89 -23.79 -22.96
C LEU A 94 15.64 -23.01 -22.64
N PHE A 95 14.46 -23.65 -22.71
CA PHE A 95 13.18 -23.01 -22.40
C PHE A 95 13.09 -22.62 -20.92
N TYR A 96 13.62 -23.44 -20.02
CA TYR A 96 13.72 -23.08 -18.60
C TYR A 96 14.55 -21.81 -18.41
N GLN A 97 15.72 -21.69 -19.07
CA GLN A 97 16.55 -20.48 -18.99
C GLN A 97 15.88 -19.26 -19.63
N ILE A 98 15.08 -19.44 -20.69
CA ILE A 98 14.26 -18.37 -21.27
C ILE A 98 13.23 -17.91 -20.22
N GLY A 99 12.58 -18.84 -19.54
CA GLY A 99 11.64 -18.56 -18.45
C GLY A 99 12.29 -17.79 -17.30
N GLU A 100 13.45 -18.25 -16.82
CA GLU A 100 14.23 -17.58 -15.77
C GLU A 100 14.67 -16.16 -16.17
N LEU A 101 15.09 -15.98 -17.42
CA LEU A 101 15.45 -14.66 -17.95
C LEU A 101 14.23 -13.72 -17.98
N PHE A 102 13.09 -14.22 -18.51
CA PHE A 102 11.85 -13.45 -18.56
C PHE A 102 11.36 -13.05 -17.16
N GLN A 103 11.39 -14.00 -16.22
CA GLN A 103 11.09 -13.75 -14.80
C GLN A 103 11.97 -12.65 -14.21
N SER A 104 13.29 -12.82 -14.35
CA SER A 104 14.27 -11.86 -13.82
C SER A 104 14.09 -10.47 -14.43
N TYR A 105 13.74 -10.41 -15.71
CA TYR A 105 13.44 -9.16 -16.41
C TYR A 105 12.12 -8.53 -15.93
N ALA A 106 11.03 -9.32 -15.86
CA ALA A 106 9.71 -8.86 -15.44
C ALA A 106 9.70 -8.35 -13.98
N VAL A 107 10.32 -9.12 -13.06
CA VAL A 107 10.49 -8.70 -11.66
C VAL A 107 11.35 -7.45 -11.55
N GLY A 108 12.46 -7.40 -12.30
CA GLY A 108 13.36 -6.24 -12.33
C GLY A 108 12.67 -4.99 -12.89
N LYS A 109 11.86 -5.13 -13.94
CA LYS A 109 11.08 -4.03 -14.54
C LYS A 109 9.95 -3.59 -13.62
N SER A 110 9.24 -4.51 -12.98
CA SER A 110 8.20 -4.19 -12.01
C SER A 110 8.76 -3.40 -10.82
N ARG A 111 9.87 -3.86 -10.24
CA ARG A 111 10.57 -3.11 -9.17
C ARG A 111 11.05 -1.74 -9.65
N LYS A 112 11.58 -1.64 -10.86
CA LYS A 112 12.03 -0.36 -11.43
C LYS A 112 10.86 0.56 -11.78
N ASN A 113 9.73 0.03 -12.22
CA ASN A 113 8.51 0.83 -12.47
C ASN A 113 7.92 1.34 -11.15
N ILE A 114 7.92 0.54 -10.08
CA ILE A 114 7.54 0.99 -8.74
C ILE A 114 8.50 2.09 -8.26
N SER A 115 9.81 1.91 -8.44
CA SER A 115 10.81 2.93 -8.14
C SER A 115 10.76 4.15 -9.05
N ALA A 116 10.27 4.03 -10.28
CA ALA A 116 10.10 5.13 -11.25
C ALA A 116 8.74 5.82 -11.12
N LEU A 117 7.71 5.11 -10.63
CA LEU A 117 6.46 5.72 -10.16
C LEU A 117 6.71 6.55 -8.89
N MET A 118 7.78 6.23 -8.16
CA MET A 118 8.29 6.96 -7.00
C MET A 118 9.57 7.74 -7.37
N ASP A 119 9.65 8.28 -8.57
CA ASP A 119 10.71 9.25 -8.94
C ASP A 119 10.46 10.60 -8.22
N ILE A 120 10.21 10.48 -6.90
CA ILE A 120 10.06 11.61 -6.00
C ILE A 120 11.38 11.93 -5.30
N ARG A 121 12.38 11.02 -5.31
CA ARG A 121 13.67 11.28 -4.69
C ARG A 121 14.37 12.43 -5.41
N PRO A 122 14.74 13.49 -4.70
CA PRO A 122 15.57 14.56 -5.25
C PRO A 122 16.99 14.06 -5.44
N ASP A 123 17.63 14.48 -6.54
CA ASP A 123 19.00 14.10 -6.84
C ASP A 123 20.02 15.01 -6.14
N TYR A 124 19.62 16.25 -5.81
CA TYR A 124 20.47 17.26 -5.17
C TYR A 124 19.62 18.28 -4.41
N ALA A 125 20.28 19.05 -3.54
CA ALA A 125 19.76 20.25 -2.91
C ALA A 125 20.65 21.46 -3.29
N ASN A 126 20.04 22.61 -3.59
CA ASN A 126 20.81 23.84 -3.79
C ASN A 126 20.88 24.60 -2.46
N ILE A 127 22.07 24.84 -1.96
CA ILE A 127 22.33 25.72 -0.80
C ILE A 127 22.99 27.01 -1.26
N GLU A 128 22.66 28.12 -0.61
CA GLU A 128 23.30 29.41 -0.90
C GLU A 128 24.56 29.57 -0.02
N LYS A 129 25.74 29.64 -0.66
CA LYS A 129 27.02 29.82 -0.02
C LYS A 129 27.79 30.95 -0.72
N ASP A 130 28.16 31.95 0.03
CA ASP A 130 28.88 33.14 -0.49
C ASP A 130 28.17 33.82 -1.70
N GLY A 131 26.81 33.81 -1.69
CA GLY A 131 26.01 34.42 -2.76
C GLY A 131 25.94 33.60 -4.07
N LYS A 132 26.41 32.34 -4.03
CA LYS A 132 26.30 31.38 -5.16
C LYS A 132 25.53 30.16 -4.72
N LEU A 133 24.78 29.58 -5.66
CA LEU A 133 24.11 28.30 -5.45
C LEU A 133 25.11 27.17 -5.65
N GLU A 134 25.28 26.34 -4.64
CA GLU A 134 26.08 25.11 -4.66
C GLU A 134 25.14 23.92 -4.58
N GLN A 135 25.30 22.95 -5.49
CA GLN A 135 24.57 21.69 -5.45
C GLN A 135 25.28 20.71 -4.53
N VAL A 136 24.56 20.24 -3.52
CA VAL A 136 25.04 19.24 -2.55
C VAL A 136 24.12 18.03 -2.53
N ASP A 137 24.60 16.91 -2.01
CA ASP A 137 23.76 15.74 -1.75
C ASP A 137 22.73 16.11 -0.66
N PRO A 138 21.44 15.80 -0.81
CA PRO A 138 20.44 16.04 0.23
C PRO A 138 20.80 15.45 1.60
N ASP A 139 21.56 14.34 1.64
CA ASP A 139 22.04 13.71 2.88
C ASP A 139 23.06 14.57 3.64
N GLU A 140 23.68 15.57 2.99
CA GLU A 140 24.68 16.47 3.59
C GLU A 140 24.06 17.76 4.15
N VAL A 141 22.76 18.00 3.95
CA VAL A 141 22.06 19.22 4.37
C VAL A 141 21.61 19.09 5.82
N ALA A 142 22.14 19.95 6.69
CA ALA A 142 21.76 19.97 8.09
C ALA A 142 20.38 20.64 8.32
N VAL A 143 19.72 20.27 9.42
CA VAL A 143 18.47 20.91 9.87
C VAL A 143 18.74 22.40 10.15
N GLY A 144 17.81 23.27 9.73
CA GLY A 144 17.92 24.73 9.83
C GLY A 144 18.66 25.41 8.68
N SER A 145 19.22 24.64 7.72
CA SER A 145 19.83 25.18 6.52
C SER A 145 18.79 25.81 5.59
N ILE A 146 19.20 26.83 4.83
CA ILE A 146 18.34 27.42 3.80
C ILE A 146 18.67 26.79 2.45
N ILE A 147 17.70 26.14 1.87
CA ILE A 147 17.77 25.56 0.52
C ILE A 147 16.99 26.43 -0.45
N VAL A 148 17.43 26.46 -1.70
CA VAL A 148 16.79 27.22 -2.79
C VAL A 148 16.23 26.25 -3.81
N VAL A 149 14.93 26.36 -4.09
CA VAL A 149 14.23 25.48 -5.04
C VAL A 149 13.74 26.35 -6.21
N GLN A 150 14.29 26.08 -7.39
CA GLN A 150 13.95 26.80 -8.62
C GLN A 150 12.74 26.16 -9.34
N PRO A 151 12.09 26.87 -10.27
CA PRO A 151 11.03 26.29 -11.11
C PRO A 151 11.52 25.05 -11.85
N GLY A 152 10.72 23.97 -11.80
CA GLY A 152 11.05 22.67 -12.39
C GLY A 152 11.84 21.73 -11.46
N GLU A 153 12.35 22.21 -10.33
CA GLU A 153 13.10 21.39 -9.37
C GLU A 153 12.17 20.71 -8.35
N LYS A 154 12.64 19.58 -7.83
CA LYS A 154 12.01 18.89 -6.70
C LYS A 154 12.44 19.52 -5.39
N VAL A 155 11.52 19.65 -4.45
CA VAL A 155 11.83 20.05 -3.07
C VAL A 155 12.63 18.92 -2.41
N PRO A 156 13.90 19.17 -2.00
CA PRO A 156 14.78 18.10 -1.54
C PRO A 156 14.54 17.66 -0.11
N LEU A 157 14.14 18.57 0.79
CA LEU A 157 13.91 18.28 2.21
C LEU A 157 12.62 18.94 2.69
N ASP A 158 12.04 18.40 3.75
CA ASP A 158 10.92 19.02 4.45
C ASP A 158 11.36 20.31 5.13
N GLY A 159 10.51 21.33 5.10
CA GLY A 159 10.86 22.63 5.68
C GLY A 159 9.71 23.62 5.70
N VAL A 160 10.04 24.87 6.03
CA VAL A 160 9.12 26.02 6.03
C VAL A 160 9.60 27.05 5.03
N VAL A 161 8.70 27.64 4.26
CA VAL A 161 9.03 28.72 3.32
C VAL A 161 9.51 29.92 4.08
N GLU A 162 10.75 30.32 3.87
CA GLU A 162 11.34 31.53 4.46
C GLU A 162 11.09 32.76 3.61
N SER A 163 11.09 32.59 2.28
CA SER A 163 10.72 33.63 1.34
C SER A 163 10.36 33.08 -0.04
N GLY A 164 9.50 33.76 -0.76
CA GLY A 164 9.02 33.42 -2.08
C GLY A 164 7.60 32.90 -2.08
N ASN A 165 6.98 32.90 -3.28
CA ASN A 165 5.67 32.33 -3.53
C ASN A 165 5.76 31.43 -4.74
N ALA A 166 5.14 30.26 -4.70
CA ALA A 166 5.14 29.32 -5.81
C ALA A 166 3.92 28.40 -5.77
N SER A 167 3.65 27.75 -6.91
CA SER A 167 2.70 26.63 -6.99
C SER A 167 3.48 25.33 -7.07
N LEU A 168 3.14 24.38 -6.22
CA LEU A 168 3.80 23.07 -6.13
C LEU A 168 2.91 21.99 -6.76
N ASN A 169 3.50 21.17 -7.61
CA ASN A 169 2.87 19.93 -8.05
C ASN A 169 3.11 18.83 -7.03
N THR A 170 2.05 18.40 -6.36
CA THR A 170 2.06 17.36 -5.34
C THR A 170 1.61 16.01 -5.87
N SER A 171 1.25 15.90 -7.16
CA SER A 171 0.60 14.72 -7.76
C SER A 171 1.40 13.42 -7.60
N ALA A 172 2.73 13.50 -7.56
CA ALA A 172 3.58 12.33 -7.34
C ALA A 172 3.49 11.76 -5.92
N LEU A 173 3.04 12.59 -4.95
CA LEU A 173 2.89 12.22 -3.54
C LEU A 173 1.43 11.92 -3.20
N THR A 174 0.53 12.84 -3.53
CA THR A 174 -0.88 12.78 -3.13
C THR A 174 -1.79 12.14 -4.17
N GLY A 175 -1.36 12.07 -5.42
CA GLY A 175 -2.21 11.72 -6.55
C GLY A 175 -3.13 12.86 -7.04
N GLU A 176 -3.13 14.01 -6.37
CA GLU A 176 -3.91 15.18 -6.74
C GLU A 176 -3.30 15.90 -7.97
N SER A 177 -4.15 16.22 -8.95
CA SER A 177 -3.70 16.92 -10.16
C SER A 177 -3.67 18.44 -10.01
N LEU A 178 -4.30 19.00 -8.96
CA LEU A 178 -4.33 20.44 -8.71
C LEU A 178 -3.05 20.87 -8.00
N PRO A 179 -2.35 21.90 -8.52
CA PRO A 179 -1.20 22.47 -7.83
C PRO A 179 -1.60 23.12 -6.49
N ARG A 180 -0.73 23.02 -5.49
CA ARG A 180 -0.86 23.69 -4.20
C ARG A 180 -0.07 24.99 -4.22
N ASP A 181 -0.72 26.11 -3.97
CA ASP A 181 -0.03 27.39 -3.81
C ASP A 181 0.58 27.51 -2.40
N VAL A 182 1.81 28.02 -2.33
CA VAL A 182 2.57 28.19 -1.09
C VAL A 182 3.18 29.58 -1.02
N LYS A 183 3.27 30.12 0.19
CA LYS A 183 3.80 31.43 0.53
C LYS A 183 4.66 31.36 1.77
N GLU A 184 5.29 32.47 2.11
CA GLU A 184 6.10 32.61 3.33
C GLU A 184 5.33 32.15 4.60
N GLY A 185 5.98 31.31 5.40
CA GLY A 185 5.43 30.69 6.60
C GLY A 185 4.73 29.34 6.38
N ASP A 186 4.48 28.93 5.15
CA ASP A 186 3.82 27.64 4.87
C ASP A 186 4.82 26.48 4.98
N GLU A 187 4.34 25.36 5.52
CA GLU A 187 5.11 24.10 5.55
C GLU A 187 5.14 23.45 4.17
N ILE A 188 6.32 22.97 3.79
CA ILE A 188 6.59 22.24 2.55
C ILE A 188 7.17 20.88 2.85
N ILE A 189 6.72 19.90 2.10
CA ILE A 189 7.22 18.53 2.15
C ILE A 189 8.15 18.26 0.97
N SER A 190 9.15 17.40 1.20
CA SER A 190 10.07 16.92 0.16
C SER A 190 9.34 16.12 -0.92
N GLY A 191 9.86 16.14 -2.16
CA GLY A 191 9.32 15.41 -3.30
C GLY A 191 8.27 16.14 -4.12
N CYS A 192 7.75 17.29 -3.68
CA CYS A 192 6.94 18.18 -4.51
C CYS A 192 7.79 18.80 -5.62
N ILE A 193 7.19 19.08 -6.79
CA ILE A 193 7.87 19.76 -7.88
C ILE A 193 7.42 21.22 -7.89
N ASN A 194 8.37 22.14 -7.81
CA ASN A 194 8.10 23.56 -7.95
C ASN A 194 7.76 23.90 -9.42
N LEU A 195 6.58 24.46 -9.66
CA LEU A 195 6.14 24.81 -11.02
C LEU A 195 6.55 26.22 -11.46
N ASN A 196 6.60 27.16 -10.51
CA ASN A 196 6.88 28.56 -10.80
C ASN A 196 7.51 29.23 -9.57
N GLY A 197 8.09 30.41 -9.75
CA GLY A 197 8.72 31.15 -8.65
C GLY A 197 9.98 30.47 -8.09
N VAL A 198 10.70 31.18 -7.25
CA VAL A 198 11.86 30.68 -6.52
C VAL A 198 11.51 30.64 -5.05
N LEU A 199 11.71 29.50 -4.40
CA LEU A 199 11.45 29.33 -2.98
C LEU A 199 12.77 29.23 -2.21
N LYS A 200 12.88 29.94 -1.11
CA LYS A 200 13.87 29.68 -0.07
C LYS A 200 13.17 28.98 1.08
N ILE A 201 13.66 27.82 1.44
CA ILE A 201 13.03 26.92 2.41
C ILE A 201 14.04 26.66 3.52
N ARG A 202 13.64 26.88 4.77
CA ARG A 202 14.41 26.49 5.95
C ARG A 202 14.08 25.05 6.28
N THR A 203 15.07 24.16 6.24
CA THR A 203 14.90 22.73 6.51
C THR A 203 14.53 22.48 7.95
N THR A 204 13.56 21.57 8.17
CA THR A 204 13.07 21.17 9.50
C THR A 204 13.47 19.74 9.87
N LYS A 205 13.88 18.92 8.90
CA LYS A 205 14.28 17.52 9.10
C LYS A 205 15.52 17.21 8.28
N GLU A 206 16.31 16.20 8.72
CA GLU A 206 17.35 15.59 7.91
C GLU A 206 16.74 14.76 6.77
N PHE A 207 17.51 14.50 5.71
CA PHE A 207 17.00 13.79 4.54
C PHE A 207 16.45 12.38 4.89
N GLY A 208 17.14 11.64 5.77
CA GLY A 208 16.69 10.32 6.22
C GLY A 208 15.34 10.33 6.96
N GLU A 209 14.98 11.46 7.57
CA GLU A 209 13.70 11.67 8.25
C GLU A 209 12.66 12.42 7.41
N SER A 210 13.03 12.81 6.19
CA SER A 210 12.14 13.52 5.26
C SER A 210 10.96 12.66 4.83
N THR A 211 9.87 13.32 4.44
CA THR A 211 8.65 12.64 3.95
C THR A 211 8.96 11.72 2.77
N VAL A 212 9.78 12.16 1.81
CA VAL A 212 10.20 11.34 0.67
C VAL A 212 10.96 10.09 1.12
N SER A 213 11.94 10.25 2.02
CA SER A 213 12.74 9.12 2.51
C SER A 213 11.87 8.07 3.21
N LYS A 214 10.93 8.50 4.06
CA LYS A 214 9.97 7.61 4.72
C LYS A 214 9.05 6.88 3.75
N ILE A 215 8.54 7.57 2.73
CA ILE A 215 7.70 6.96 1.70
C ILE A 215 8.50 5.90 0.94
N LEU A 216 9.73 6.21 0.53
CA LEU A 216 10.60 5.26 -0.17
C LEU A 216 10.89 4.02 0.68
N ASP A 217 11.21 4.21 1.96
CA ASP A 217 11.46 3.11 2.91
C ASP A 217 10.21 2.23 3.12
N LEU A 218 9.03 2.83 3.27
CA LEU A 218 7.77 2.10 3.39
C LEU A 218 7.49 1.22 2.18
N VAL A 219 7.73 1.71 0.96
CA VAL A 219 7.50 0.95 -0.27
C VAL A 219 8.57 -0.11 -0.48
N GLU A 220 9.83 0.16 -0.18
CA GLU A 220 10.91 -0.81 -0.27
C GLU A 220 10.72 -1.95 0.73
N ASN A 221 10.32 -1.64 1.96
CA ASN A 221 10.10 -2.61 3.02
C ASN A 221 8.72 -3.28 2.99
N ALA A 222 7.77 -2.77 2.20
CA ALA A 222 6.43 -3.38 2.06
C ALA A 222 6.47 -4.85 1.62
N SER A 223 7.55 -5.29 0.97
CA SER A 223 7.75 -6.68 0.56
C SER A 223 8.20 -7.63 1.68
N SER A 224 8.59 -7.11 2.83
CA SER A 224 9.13 -7.94 3.93
C SER A 224 8.03 -8.70 4.69
N ARG A 225 6.80 -8.20 4.72
CA ARG A 225 5.66 -8.82 5.43
C ARG A 225 4.80 -9.63 4.46
N LYS A 226 4.96 -10.96 4.52
CA LYS A 226 4.30 -11.91 3.60
C LYS A 226 2.80 -12.02 3.88
N SER A 227 2.00 -12.01 2.81
CA SER A 227 0.58 -12.31 2.83
C SER A 227 0.28 -13.78 3.17
N ARG A 228 -0.99 -14.07 3.51
CA ARG A 228 -1.47 -15.46 3.68
C ARG A 228 -1.31 -16.26 2.40
N SER A 229 -1.54 -15.64 1.25
CA SER A 229 -1.39 -16.25 -0.07
C SER A 229 0.07 -16.62 -0.36
N GLU A 230 1.03 -15.77 -0.02
CA GLU A 230 2.47 -16.08 -0.16
C GLU A 230 2.91 -17.16 0.83
N ALA A 231 2.41 -17.13 2.06
CA ALA A 231 2.66 -18.17 3.06
C ALA A 231 2.06 -19.53 2.65
N PHE A 232 0.89 -19.53 2.00
CA PHE A 232 0.28 -20.73 1.42
C PHE A 232 1.17 -21.34 0.35
N ILE A 233 1.67 -20.55 -0.61
CA ILE A 233 2.56 -21.05 -1.66
C ILE A 233 3.84 -21.64 -1.08
N SER A 234 4.43 -21.00 -0.08
CA SER A 234 5.64 -21.50 0.57
C SER A 234 5.40 -22.86 1.26
N ARG A 235 4.22 -23.05 1.88
CA ARG A 235 3.82 -24.34 2.48
C ARG A 235 3.45 -25.38 1.42
N PHE A 236 2.72 -24.97 0.39
CA PHE A 236 2.35 -25.83 -0.73
C PHE A 236 3.60 -26.42 -1.40
N ALA A 237 4.59 -25.60 -1.73
CA ALA A 237 5.82 -26.06 -2.38
C ALA A 237 6.57 -27.09 -1.53
N LYS A 238 6.62 -26.92 -0.20
CA LYS A 238 7.28 -27.86 0.72
C LYS A 238 6.66 -29.28 0.72
N ILE A 239 5.37 -29.38 0.45
CA ILE A 239 4.65 -30.67 0.44
C ILE A 239 4.59 -31.20 -1.00
N TYR A 240 4.28 -30.33 -1.94
CA TYR A 240 4.07 -30.67 -3.34
C TYR A 240 5.32 -31.27 -4.00
N THR A 241 6.48 -30.65 -3.83
CA THR A 241 7.71 -31.10 -4.50
C THR A 241 8.12 -32.52 -4.08
N PRO A 242 8.22 -32.89 -2.79
CA PRO A 242 8.47 -34.27 -2.42
C PRO A 242 7.41 -35.26 -2.91
N ALA A 243 6.12 -34.88 -2.86
CA ALA A 243 5.04 -35.75 -3.32
C ALA A 243 5.18 -36.06 -4.81
N VAL A 244 5.54 -35.06 -5.62
CA VAL A 244 5.78 -35.25 -7.06
C VAL A 244 7.01 -36.11 -7.33
N CYS A 245 8.11 -35.92 -6.60
CA CYS A 245 9.31 -36.77 -6.72
C CYS A 245 8.97 -38.25 -6.43
N ILE A 246 8.23 -38.49 -5.36
CA ILE A 246 7.77 -39.86 -5.04
C ILE A 246 6.89 -40.41 -6.15
N SER A 247 5.94 -39.63 -6.66
CA SER A 247 5.06 -40.03 -7.76
C SER A 247 5.84 -40.35 -9.04
N ALA A 248 6.87 -39.56 -9.37
CA ALA A 248 7.75 -39.82 -10.52
C ALA A 248 8.54 -41.12 -10.35
N VAL A 249 9.08 -41.40 -9.15
CA VAL A 249 9.74 -42.67 -8.85
C VAL A 249 8.78 -43.85 -8.96
N LEU A 250 7.56 -43.71 -8.46
CA LEU A 250 6.53 -44.73 -8.59
C LEU A 250 6.17 -45.00 -10.06
N LEU A 251 6.01 -43.95 -10.86
CA LEU A 251 5.74 -44.09 -12.30
C LEU A 251 6.90 -44.76 -13.03
N GLY A 252 8.15 -44.35 -12.77
CA GLY A 252 9.31 -44.82 -13.51
C GLY A 252 9.81 -46.21 -13.07
N ILE A 253 9.53 -46.64 -11.84
CA ILE A 253 10.06 -47.87 -11.26
C ILE A 253 8.93 -48.84 -10.87
N ALA A 254 7.98 -48.41 -10.05
CA ALA A 254 6.96 -49.33 -9.50
C ALA A 254 6.01 -49.83 -10.57
N VAL A 255 5.60 -48.98 -11.53
CA VAL A 255 4.69 -49.41 -12.61
C VAL A 255 5.35 -50.45 -13.53
N PRO A 256 6.58 -50.26 -14.05
CA PRO A 256 7.30 -51.32 -14.80
C PRO A 256 7.43 -52.64 -14.02
N LEU A 257 7.79 -52.59 -12.74
CA LEU A 257 7.89 -53.79 -11.89
C LEU A 257 6.52 -54.50 -11.72
N LEU A 258 5.44 -53.77 -11.51
CA LEU A 258 4.09 -54.33 -11.46
C LEU A 258 3.70 -54.98 -12.77
N ARG A 259 3.98 -54.31 -13.90
CA ARG A 259 3.72 -54.88 -15.24
C ARG A 259 4.52 -56.18 -15.47
N MET A 260 5.75 -56.22 -15.01
CA MET A 260 6.57 -57.45 -15.03
C MET A 260 5.94 -58.57 -14.18
N ALA A 261 5.47 -58.25 -12.98
CA ALA A 261 4.82 -59.21 -12.08
C ALA A 261 3.50 -59.80 -12.66
N PHE A 262 2.81 -58.99 -13.49
CA PHE A 262 1.60 -59.45 -14.18
C PHE A 262 1.82 -60.03 -15.59
N GLY A 263 3.10 -60.25 -15.95
CA GLY A 263 3.44 -60.85 -17.27
C GLY A 263 3.15 -59.93 -18.46
N MET A 264 3.00 -58.65 -18.25
CA MET A 264 2.82 -57.67 -19.32
C MET A 264 4.16 -57.13 -19.82
N ASP A 265 4.16 -56.54 -21.02
CA ASP A 265 5.34 -55.85 -21.54
C ASP A 265 5.78 -54.74 -20.56
N VAL A 266 7.04 -54.76 -20.16
CA VAL A 266 7.56 -53.88 -19.06
C VAL A 266 7.72 -52.44 -19.51
N ALA A 267 8.05 -52.17 -20.78
CA ALA A 267 8.19 -50.86 -21.41
C ALA A 267 8.98 -49.83 -20.53
N TRP A 268 10.16 -50.22 -20.00
CA TRP A 268 10.99 -49.40 -19.13
C TRP A 268 11.24 -47.99 -19.69
N VAL A 269 11.56 -47.91 -20.96
CA VAL A 269 11.91 -46.64 -21.63
C VAL A 269 10.73 -45.66 -21.56
N ASP A 270 9.52 -46.15 -21.87
CA ASP A 270 8.33 -45.28 -21.87
C ASP A 270 7.97 -44.78 -20.47
N TRP A 271 8.08 -45.65 -19.47
CA TRP A 271 7.73 -45.26 -18.10
C TRP A 271 8.77 -44.35 -17.47
N ILE A 272 10.08 -44.54 -17.77
CA ILE A 272 11.14 -43.60 -17.37
C ILE A 272 10.94 -42.26 -18.08
N TYR A 273 10.62 -42.25 -19.37
CA TYR A 273 10.35 -41.02 -20.12
C TYR A 273 9.16 -40.25 -19.51
N ARG A 274 8.04 -40.95 -19.18
CA ARG A 274 6.90 -40.36 -18.49
C ARG A 274 7.27 -39.81 -17.12
N ALA A 275 8.08 -40.51 -16.35
CA ALA A 275 8.56 -40.06 -15.05
C ALA A 275 9.40 -38.78 -15.17
N LEU A 276 10.30 -38.69 -16.14
CA LEU A 276 11.12 -37.50 -16.41
C LEU A 276 10.24 -36.32 -16.86
N THR A 277 9.30 -36.57 -17.79
CA THR A 277 8.34 -35.55 -18.23
C THR A 277 7.47 -35.07 -17.07
N PHE A 278 7.04 -35.98 -16.17
CA PHE A 278 6.27 -35.66 -14.97
C PHE A 278 7.06 -34.73 -14.03
N LEU A 279 8.39 -34.94 -13.88
CA LEU A 279 9.25 -34.06 -13.11
C LEU A 279 9.35 -32.66 -13.72
N VAL A 280 9.47 -32.53 -15.04
CA VAL A 280 9.51 -31.23 -15.74
C VAL A 280 8.22 -30.44 -15.52
N VAL A 281 7.03 -31.08 -15.70
CA VAL A 281 5.73 -30.42 -15.50
C VAL A 281 5.56 -29.95 -14.07
N SER A 282 6.19 -30.59 -13.10
CA SER A 282 5.89 -30.43 -11.68
C SER A 282 6.40 -29.13 -11.05
N CYS A 283 7.26 -28.34 -11.72
CA CYS A 283 7.73 -27.08 -11.15
C CYS A 283 6.56 -26.09 -10.90
N PRO A 284 6.32 -25.60 -9.69
CA PRO A 284 5.27 -24.61 -9.43
C PRO A 284 5.71 -23.17 -9.79
N CYS A 285 6.58 -23.00 -10.81
CA CYS A 285 7.26 -21.75 -11.16
C CYS A 285 6.28 -20.59 -11.38
N ALA A 286 5.17 -20.84 -12.09
CA ALA A 286 4.13 -19.84 -12.34
C ALA A 286 3.53 -19.26 -11.05
N LEU A 287 3.30 -20.10 -10.03
CA LEU A 287 2.73 -19.68 -8.74
C LEU A 287 3.74 -18.91 -7.89
N VAL A 288 4.96 -19.46 -7.78
CA VAL A 288 6.02 -18.88 -6.95
C VAL A 288 6.39 -17.46 -7.41
N ILE A 289 6.23 -17.19 -8.70
CA ILE A 289 6.63 -15.91 -9.32
C ILE A 289 5.47 -14.93 -9.42
N SER A 290 4.33 -15.39 -9.96
CA SER A 290 3.23 -14.47 -10.29
C SER A 290 2.55 -13.88 -9.06
N ILE A 291 2.54 -14.59 -7.93
CA ILE A 291 1.84 -14.13 -6.73
C ILE A 291 2.58 -12.98 -6.06
N PRO A 292 3.88 -13.08 -5.69
CA PRO A 292 4.60 -11.92 -5.18
C PRO A 292 4.61 -10.75 -6.18
N LEU A 293 4.74 -11.04 -7.48
CA LEU A 293 4.70 -10.01 -8.51
C LEU A 293 3.35 -9.28 -8.55
N SER A 294 2.22 -9.99 -8.36
CA SER A 294 0.89 -9.38 -8.28
C SER A 294 0.77 -8.44 -7.08
N PHE A 295 1.29 -8.85 -5.92
CA PHE A 295 1.31 -8.00 -4.73
C PHE A 295 2.19 -6.76 -4.92
N PHE A 296 3.39 -6.93 -5.47
CA PHE A 296 4.25 -5.79 -5.81
C PHE A 296 3.58 -4.82 -6.79
N ALA A 297 2.93 -5.36 -7.81
CA ALA A 297 2.19 -4.55 -8.77
C ALA A 297 0.99 -3.84 -8.11
N GLY A 298 0.26 -4.52 -7.22
CA GLY A 298 -0.85 -3.95 -6.48
C GLY A 298 -0.45 -2.83 -5.52
N ILE A 299 0.63 -3.03 -4.75
CA ILE A 299 1.19 -2.02 -3.84
C ILE A 299 1.70 -0.81 -4.65
N GLY A 300 2.45 -1.05 -5.74
CA GLY A 300 2.92 0.03 -6.61
C GLY A 300 1.80 0.80 -7.28
N GLY A 301 0.74 0.11 -7.73
CA GLY A 301 -0.46 0.74 -8.27
C GLY A 301 -1.23 1.56 -7.23
N ALA A 302 -1.31 1.08 -5.98
CA ALA A 302 -1.90 1.81 -4.86
C ALA A 302 -1.10 3.08 -4.54
N SER A 303 0.22 2.96 -4.47
CA SER A 303 1.12 4.08 -4.20
C SER A 303 1.00 5.20 -5.26
N HIS A 304 0.88 4.84 -6.54
CA HIS A 304 0.64 5.80 -7.63
C HIS A 304 -0.68 6.58 -7.44
N GLU A 305 -1.64 5.98 -6.78
CA GLU A 305 -2.94 6.57 -6.50
C GLU A 305 -3.01 7.26 -5.11
N GLY A 306 -1.85 7.55 -4.49
CA GLY A 306 -1.76 8.21 -3.19
C GLY A 306 -2.07 7.31 -1.99
N VAL A 307 -2.08 5.98 -2.16
CA VAL A 307 -2.37 5.00 -1.10
C VAL A 307 -1.12 4.18 -0.81
N LEU A 308 -0.47 4.40 0.33
CA LEU A 308 0.70 3.66 0.76
C LEU A 308 0.29 2.45 1.60
N ILE A 309 0.63 1.25 1.15
CA ILE A 309 0.33 0.00 1.86
C ILE A 309 1.64 -0.63 2.33
N LYS A 310 1.80 -0.80 3.64
CA LYS A 310 3.06 -1.25 4.28
C LYS A 310 3.39 -2.74 4.12
N GLY A 311 2.56 -3.51 3.41
CA GLY A 311 2.84 -4.92 3.19
C GLY A 311 1.78 -5.67 2.39
N SER A 312 2.18 -6.80 1.78
CA SER A 312 1.26 -7.67 1.05
C SER A 312 0.18 -8.29 1.96
N ASN A 313 0.50 -8.53 3.23
CA ASN A 313 -0.47 -8.97 4.23
C ASN A 313 -1.57 -7.93 4.49
N TYR A 314 -1.22 -6.64 4.51
CA TYR A 314 -2.20 -5.56 4.70
C TYR A 314 -3.06 -5.33 3.45
N LEU A 315 -2.46 -5.46 2.25
CA LEU A 315 -3.23 -5.43 1.01
C LEU A 315 -4.25 -6.57 0.95
N GLU A 316 -3.84 -7.79 1.35
CA GLU A 316 -4.75 -8.93 1.43
C GLU A 316 -5.82 -8.72 2.49
N ALA A 317 -5.45 -8.23 3.69
CA ALA A 317 -6.39 -7.93 4.76
C ALA A 317 -7.41 -6.86 4.36
N LEU A 318 -6.97 -5.80 3.66
CA LEU A 318 -7.83 -4.71 3.18
C LEU A 318 -8.85 -5.20 2.15
N SER A 319 -8.49 -6.20 1.33
CA SER A 319 -9.44 -6.81 0.38
C SER A 319 -10.63 -7.49 1.08
N ASP A 320 -10.42 -8.00 2.30
CA ASP A 320 -11.41 -8.68 3.13
C ASP A 320 -12.07 -7.73 4.15
N ALA A 321 -11.81 -6.40 4.06
CA ALA A 321 -12.44 -5.42 4.93
C ALA A 321 -13.96 -5.37 4.69
N LYS A 322 -14.72 -5.68 5.75
CA LYS A 322 -16.19 -5.72 5.76
C LYS A 322 -16.77 -4.71 6.74
N ILE A 323 -16.00 -4.33 7.73
CA ILE A 323 -16.37 -3.33 8.73
C ILE A 323 -15.36 -2.20 8.62
N VAL A 324 -15.84 -0.97 8.47
CA VAL A 324 -14.99 0.22 8.49
C VAL A 324 -15.44 1.11 9.63
N VAL A 325 -14.52 1.38 10.54
CA VAL A 325 -14.72 2.21 11.72
C VAL A 325 -13.97 3.52 11.51
N PHE A 326 -14.64 4.63 11.71
CA PHE A 326 -14.08 5.96 11.52
C PHE A 326 -13.95 6.68 12.85
N ASP A 327 -12.86 7.37 13.07
CA ASP A 327 -12.91 8.53 13.95
C ASP A 327 -13.73 9.63 13.27
N LYS A 328 -14.33 10.53 14.05
CA LYS A 328 -15.08 11.66 13.50
C LYS A 328 -14.12 12.80 13.12
N THR A 329 -13.41 13.32 14.11
CA THR A 329 -12.65 14.57 14.02
C THR A 329 -11.38 14.41 13.22
N GLY A 330 -11.11 15.28 12.24
CA GLY A 330 -9.95 15.17 11.37
C GLY A 330 -10.04 14.06 10.32
N THR A 331 -11.00 13.13 10.42
CA THR A 331 -11.18 12.00 9.51
C THR A 331 -12.39 12.20 8.59
N LEU A 332 -13.60 12.27 9.13
CA LEU A 332 -14.83 12.57 8.37
C LEU A 332 -15.15 14.07 8.34
N THR A 333 -14.55 14.82 9.26
CA THR A 333 -14.62 16.26 9.38
C THR A 333 -13.23 16.86 9.21
N GLN A 334 -13.19 18.18 8.99
CA GLN A 334 -11.93 18.89 8.74
C GLN A 334 -11.09 19.13 10.03
N GLY A 335 -11.66 18.85 11.22
CA GLY A 335 -11.06 19.23 12.50
C GLY A 335 -11.03 20.75 12.70
N VAL A 336 -11.75 21.50 11.87
CA VAL A 336 -11.87 22.96 11.93
C VAL A 336 -13.27 23.29 12.42
N PHE A 337 -13.29 24.01 13.52
CA PHE A 337 -14.55 24.51 14.06
C PHE A 337 -14.96 25.79 13.34
N GLU A 338 -16.20 25.87 12.91
CA GLU A 338 -16.77 27.07 12.29
C GLU A 338 -18.09 27.47 12.98
N VAL A 339 -18.34 28.76 13.01
CA VAL A 339 -19.62 29.30 13.46
C VAL A 339 -20.68 28.94 12.42
N THR A 340 -21.61 28.09 12.79
CA THR A 340 -22.68 27.58 11.89
C THR A 340 -23.99 28.30 12.05
N ALA A 341 -24.22 28.88 13.21
CA ALA A 341 -25.40 29.72 13.45
C ALA A 341 -25.14 30.70 14.59
N VAL A 342 -25.78 31.87 14.51
CA VAL A 342 -25.83 32.87 15.57
C VAL A 342 -27.29 33.13 15.87
N HIS A 343 -27.72 32.86 17.09
CA HIS A 343 -29.09 33.10 17.55
C HIS A 343 -29.08 34.23 18.56
N HIS A 344 -29.48 35.38 18.13
CA HIS A 344 -29.52 36.60 18.94
C HIS A 344 -30.89 36.76 19.65
N ASN A 345 -30.89 37.47 20.79
CA ASN A 345 -32.08 37.78 21.56
C ASN A 345 -32.29 39.31 21.67
N THR A 346 -31.40 39.99 22.38
CA THR A 346 -31.51 41.44 22.65
C THR A 346 -30.61 42.28 21.77
N MET A 347 -29.68 41.69 21.05
CA MET A 347 -28.59 42.33 20.29
C MET A 347 -28.55 41.83 18.85
N ASP A 348 -28.05 42.64 17.92
CA ASP A 348 -27.83 42.25 16.55
C ASP A 348 -26.78 41.14 16.42
N GLU A 349 -26.96 40.23 15.43
CA GLU A 349 -26.12 39.07 15.20
C GLU A 349 -24.63 39.44 15.04
N ALA A 350 -24.34 40.46 14.25
CA ALA A 350 -22.96 40.90 14.00
C ALA A 350 -22.29 41.44 15.28
N LYS A 351 -23.07 42.11 16.14
CA LYS A 351 -22.61 42.66 17.41
C LYS A 351 -22.40 41.55 18.46
N LEU A 352 -23.29 40.55 18.48
CA LEU A 352 -23.13 39.38 19.35
C LEU A 352 -21.85 38.61 19.01
N LEU A 353 -21.57 38.41 17.72
CA LEU A 353 -20.34 37.75 17.24
C LEU A 353 -19.11 38.60 17.55
N GLU A 354 -19.17 39.93 17.40
CA GLU A 354 -18.09 40.85 17.78
C GLU A 354 -17.73 40.73 19.26
N TYR A 355 -18.73 40.79 20.15
CA TYR A 355 -18.50 40.67 21.59
C TYR A 355 -17.96 39.31 21.99
N ALA A 356 -18.41 38.23 21.34
CA ALA A 356 -17.88 36.89 21.54
C ALA A 356 -16.39 36.78 21.12
N ALA A 357 -16.05 37.30 19.93
CA ALA A 357 -14.71 37.29 19.43
C ALA A 357 -13.74 38.14 20.29
N LEU A 358 -14.20 39.27 20.78
CA LEU A 358 -13.45 40.14 21.69
C LEU A 358 -13.25 39.47 23.06
N ALA A 359 -14.29 38.92 23.68
CA ALA A 359 -14.21 38.25 24.98
C ALA A 359 -13.20 37.07 24.93
N GLU A 360 -13.18 36.35 23.83
CA GLU A 360 -12.30 35.17 23.59
C GLU A 360 -10.93 35.53 22.98
N CYS A 361 -10.54 36.82 22.92
CA CYS A 361 -9.35 37.29 22.21
C CYS A 361 -8.02 36.82 22.80
N ALA A 362 -7.99 36.43 24.06
CA ALA A 362 -6.82 35.96 24.76
C ALA A 362 -6.66 34.45 24.78
N SER A 363 -7.72 33.70 24.45
CA SER A 363 -7.73 32.25 24.48
C SER A 363 -7.14 31.65 23.19
N SER A 364 -6.34 30.61 23.35
CA SER A 364 -5.78 29.82 22.23
C SER A 364 -6.69 28.64 21.84
N HIS A 365 -7.84 28.49 22.49
CA HIS A 365 -8.76 27.40 22.26
C HIS A 365 -9.31 27.40 20.81
N PRO A 366 -9.50 26.24 20.15
CA PRO A 366 -10.03 26.17 18.78
C PRO A 366 -11.36 26.90 18.58
N ILE A 367 -12.24 26.87 19.58
CA ILE A 367 -13.50 27.61 19.62
C ILE A 367 -13.26 29.11 19.51
N SER A 368 -12.31 29.64 20.27
CA SER A 368 -11.97 31.06 20.29
C SER A 368 -11.44 31.53 18.93
N LYS A 369 -10.58 30.73 18.31
CA LYS A 369 -10.08 30.98 16.95
C LYS A 369 -11.21 30.98 15.92
N SER A 370 -12.20 30.11 16.07
CA SER A 370 -13.38 30.01 15.22
C SER A 370 -14.24 31.29 15.31
N LEU A 371 -14.48 31.81 16.51
CA LEU A 371 -15.18 33.07 16.72
C LEU A 371 -14.45 34.26 16.11
N GLN A 372 -13.13 34.35 16.33
CA GLN A 372 -12.30 35.40 15.76
C GLN A 372 -12.27 35.35 14.22
N LYS A 373 -12.17 34.15 13.62
CA LYS A 373 -12.25 33.94 12.18
C LYS A 373 -13.61 34.38 11.61
N ALA A 374 -14.71 34.01 12.28
CA ALA A 374 -16.04 34.36 11.85
C ALA A 374 -16.30 35.88 11.94
N TYR A 375 -15.74 36.55 12.96
CA TYR A 375 -15.79 38.00 13.04
C TYR A 375 -15.08 38.70 11.87
N GLY A 376 -13.95 38.13 11.40
CA GLY A 376 -13.28 38.55 10.16
C GLY A 376 -12.67 39.95 10.14
N LYS A 377 -12.58 40.61 11.29
CA LYS A 377 -11.96 41.93 11.47
C LYS A 377 -10.82 41.82 12.47
N GLU A 378 -9.93 42.81 12.45
CA GLU A 378 -8.84 42.90 13.42
C GLU A 378 -9.39 43.06 14.84
N ILE A 379 -8.84 42.27 15.79
CA ILE A 379 -9.26 42.27 17.18
C ILE A 379 -8.53 43.41 17.93
N ASP A 380 -9.28 44.45 18.28
CA ASP A 380 -8.77 45.52 19.10
C ASP A 380 -8.81 45.12 20.60
N ARG A 381 -7.67 44.62 21.06
CA ARG A 381 -7.51 44.20 22.48
C ARG A 381 -7.64 45.32 23.50
N SER A 382 -7.50 46.58 23.09
CA SER A 382 -7.66 47.73 24.00
C SER A 382 -9.11 47.90 24.51
N ARG A 383 -10.07 47.30 23.80
CA ARG A 383 -11.52 47.30 24.17
C ARG A 383 -11.85 46.25 25.23
N VAL A 384 -10.89 45.39 25.61
CA VAL A 384 -11.16 44.23 26.49
C VAL A 384 -10.33 44.34 27.76
N THR A 385 -10.98 44.24 28.91
CA THR A 385 -10.32 44.21 30.23
C THR A 385 -10.93 43.07 31.08
N ASP A 386 -10.30 42.78 32.21
CA ASP A 386 -10.78 41.84 33.22
C ASP A 386 -11.11 40.45 32.66
N ILE A 387 -10.25 39.90 31.78
CA ILE A 387 -10.46 38.57 31.18
C ILE A 387 -10.15 37.51 32.23
N GLU A 388 -11.13 36.67 32.55
CA GLU A 388 -10.98 35.52 33.45
C GLU A 388 -11.52 34.26 32.80
N GLU A 389 -10.68 33.22 32.69
CA GLU A 389 -11.10 31.92 32.18
C GLU A 389 -11.65 31.05 33.32
N VAL A 390 -12.88 30.63 33.19
CA VAL A 390 -13.55 29.70 34.12
C VAL A 390 -13.39 28.28 33.58
N SER A 391 -12.45 27.53 34.15
CA SER A 391 -12.09 26.20 33.66
C SER A 391 -13.29 25.30 33.38
N GLY A 392 -13.38 24.81 32.14
CA GLY A 392 -14.42 23.91 31.65
C GLY A 392 -15.83 24.53 31.53
N LYS A 393 -15.95 25.87 31.65
CA LYS A 393 -17.23 26.55 31.57
C LYS A 393 -17.28 27.68 30.53
N GLY A 394 -16.17 28.44 30.33
CA GLY A 394 -16.09 29.56 29.40
C GLY A 394 -15.24 30.72 29.93
N ILE A 395 -15.52 31.91 29.44
CA ILE A 395 -14.77 33.15 29.76
C ILE A 395 -15.71 34.23 30.27
N THR A 396 -15.22 35.02 31.21
CA THR A 396 -15.80 36.30 31.62
C THR A 396 -14.81 37.40 31.21
N ALA A 397 -15.31 38.50 30.67
CA ALA A 397 -14.48 39.65 30.27
C ALA A 397 -15.31 40.93 30.30
N LYS A 398 -14.67 42.10 30.38
CA LYS A 398 -15.29 43.39 30.10
C LYS A 398 -14.93 43.84 28.69
N VAL A 399 -15.95 44.02 27.84
CA VAL A 399 -15.82 44.50 26.46
C VAL A 399 -16.52 45.86 26.36
N ASP A 400 -15.81 46.90 25.98
CA ASP A 400 -16.31 48.30 25.93
C ASP A 400 -16.97 48.74 27.25
N GLY A 401 -16.50 48.21 28.40
CA GLY A 401 -17.03 48.49 29.73
C GLY A 401 -18.24 47.65 30.14
N HIS A 402 -18.80 46.80 29.24
CA HIS A 402 -19.87 45.86 29.54
C HIS A 402 -19.32 44.53 30.04
N GLU A 403 -19.94 43.94 31.03
CA GLU A 403 -19.63 42.59 31.50
C GLU A 403 -20.14 41.54 30.52
N VAL A 404 -19.25 40.77 29.91
CA VAL A 404 -19.57 39.74 28.91
C VAL A 404 -19.21 38.37 29.46
N LEU A 405 -20.18 37.47 29.45
CA LEU A 405 -20.01 36.06 29.75
C LEU A 405 -20.16 35.27 28.45
N ALA A 406 -19.17 34.48 28.09
CA ALA A 406 -19.20 33.60 26.93
C ALA A 406 -18.86 32.17 27.36
N GLY A 407 -19.81 31.21 27.24
CA GLY A 407 -19.54 29.86 27.68
C GLY A 407 -20.73 28.91 27.61
N ASN A 408 -20.56 27.74 28.22
CA ASN A 408 -21.62 26.73 28.22
C ASN A 408 -22.74 27.03 29.24
N ALA A 409 -23.81 26.22 29.23
CA ALA A 409 -24.95 26.33 30.15
C ALA A 409 -24.52 26.35 31.64
N LYS A 410 -23.42 25.72 32.02
CA LYS A 410 -22.90 25.71 33.40
C LYS A 410 -22.38 27.09 33.82
N LEU A 411 -21.83 27.86 32.89
CA LEU A 411 -21.40 29.25 33.16
C LEU A 411 -22.63 30.13 33.40
N MET A 412 -23.66 30.01 32.58
CA MET A 412 -24.91 30.74 32.74
C MET A 412 -25.58 30.43 34.10
N ALA A 413 -25.63 29.14 34.46
CA ALA A 413 -26.16 28.70 35.73
C ALA A 413 -25.35 29.24 36.93
N LEU A 414 -24.02 29.34 36.84
CA LEU A 414 -23.16 29.88 37.89
C LEU A 414 -23.48 31.35 38.19
N HIS A 415 -23.84 32.11 37.16
CA HIS A 415 -24.20 33.54 37.30
C HIS A 415 -25.71 33.77 37.39
N ASN A 416 -26.53 32.69 37.57
CA ASN A 416 -27.99 32.75 37.67
C ASN A 416 -28.69 33.39 36.47
N ILE A 417 -28.13 33.20 35.27
CA ILE A 417 -28.68 33.72 34.02
C ILE A 417 -29.57 32.65 33.38
N SER A 418 -30.82 33.01 33.13
CA SER A 418 -31.74 32.17 32.36
C SER A 418 -31.37 32.20 30.90
N TYR A 419 -31.21 31.05 30.26
CA TYR A 419 -30.83 30.91 28.86
C TYR A 419 -31.88 30.12 28.07
N ASN A 420 -31.90 30.31 26.77
CA ASN A 420 -32.78 29.57 25.88
C ASN A 420 -32.11 28.26 25.44
N ASP A 421 -32.84 27.14 25.55
CA ASP A 421 -32.36 25.86 25.00
C ASP A 421 -32.23 25.95 23.48
N CYS A 422 -31.07 25.55 22.98
CA CYS A 422 -30.81 25.49 21.56
C CYS A 422 -30.96 24.07 21.05
N HIS A 423 -31.71 23.92 19.96
CA HIS A 423 -31.87 22.62 19.29
C HIS A 423 -30.93 22.42 18.12
N SER A 424 -30.10 23.41 17.79
CA SER A 424 -29.05 23.28 16.77
C SER A 424 -27.94 22.30 17.19
N VAL A 425 -27.28 21.72 16.22
CA VAL A 425 -26.24 20.73 16.43
C VAL A 425 -24.87 21.39 16.41
N GLY A 426 -24.14 21.25 17.50
CA GLY A 426 -22.83 21.83 17.68
C GLY A 426 -22.53 22.15 19.15
N THR A 427 -21.38 22.74 19.38
CA THR A 427 -21.03 23.33 20.67
C THR A 427 -21.75 24.68 20.78
N ILE A 428 -22.56 24.82 21.81
CA ILE A 428 -23.34 26.02 22.03
C ILE A 428 -22.57 26.91 23.00
N ILE A 429 -22.28 28.14 22.58
CA ILE A 429 -21.72 29.19 23.42
C ILE A 429 -22.83 30.17 23.73
N HIS A 430 -23.33 30.14 24.96
CA HIS A 430 -24.28 31.11 25.48
C HIS A 430 -23.54 32.41 25.79
N MET A 431 -24.20 33.52 25.46
CA MET A 431 -23.67 34.86 25.67
C MET A 431 -24.59 35.62 26.63
N SER A 432 -24.02 36.27 27.61
CA SER A 432 -24.71 37.23 28.45
C SER A 432 -23.93 38.54 28.49
N ILE A 433 -24.63 39.65 28.55
CA ILE A 433 -24.09 41.01 28.62
C ILE A 433 -24.81 41.72 29.74
N ASP A 434 -24.04 42.28 30.67
CA ASP A 434 -24.53 43.00 31.87
C ASP A 434 -25.60 42.21 32.66
N GLY A 435 -25.45 40.87 32.72
CA GLY A 435 -26.37 39.99 33.43
C GLY A 435 -27.63 39.59 32.67
N GLU A 436 -27.85 40.12 31.45
CA GLU A 436 -28.96 39.73 30.60
C GLU A 436 -28.51 38.74 29.52
N TYR A 437 -29.34 37.73 29.20
CA TYR A 437 -29.06 36.76 28.15
C TYR A 437 -29.15 37.39 26.76
N ALA A 438 -28.02 37.51 26.07
CA ALA A 438 -27.89 38.16 24.77
C ALA A 438 -28.17 37.24 23.59
N GLY A 439 -27.91 35.92 23.75
CA GLY A 439 -28.09 34.93 22.69
C GLY A 439 -27.10 33.76 22.81
N HIS A 440 -26.98 33.00 21.75
CA HIS A 440 -25.99 31.93 21.69
C HIS A 440 -25.42 31.74 20.27
N ILE A 441 -24.20 31.27 20.23
CA ILE A 441 -23.48 30.97 19.00
C ILE A 441 -23.27 29.47 18.93
N VAL A 442 -23.56 28.88 17.77
CA VAL A 442 -23.38 27.44 17.50
C VAL A 442 -22.12 27.25 16.68
N ILE A 443 -21.23 26.41 17.19
CA ILE A 443 -19.97 26.08 16.54
C ILE A 443 -19.97 24.58 16.26
N SER A 444 -19.68 24.21 15.04
CA SER A 444 -19.64 22.82 14.61
C SER A 444 -18.34 22.52 13.85
N ASP A 445 -17.91 21.30 13.94
CA ASP A 445 -16.83 20.77 13.09
C ASP A 445 -17.39 20.53 11.68
N VAL A 446 -16.67 20.98 10.67
CA VAL A 446 -17.12 20.97 9.28
C VAL A 446 -16.90 19.58 8.67
N ILE A 447 -17.95 18.98 8.12
CA ILE A 447 -17.86 17.72 7.37
C ILE A 447 -17.03 17.94 6.10
N LYS A 448 -16.07 17.03 5.81
CA LYS A 448 -15.29 17.08 4.58
C LYS A 448 -16.21 16.90 3.35
N PRO A 449 -15.91 17.57 2.22
CA PRO A 449 -16.80 17.61 1.06
C PRO A 449 -17.24 16.24 0.55
N HIS A 450 -16.32 15.27 0.52
CA HIS A 450 -16.57 13.95 -0.08
C HIS A 450 -16.94 12.86 0.94
N SER A 451 -17.08 13.15 2.24
CA SER A 451 -17.33 12.13 3.28
C SER A 451 -18.59 11.30 3.01
N LYS A 452 -19.69 11.94 2.64
CA LYS A 452 -20.94 11.24 2.33
C LYS A 452 -20.82 10.31 1.13
N GLU A 453 -20.20 10.79 0.05
CA GLU A 453 -19.97 10.00 -1.14
C GLU A 453 -19.01 8.82 -0.87
N ALA A 454 -17.98 9.05 -0.05
CA ALA A 454 -17.04 8.01 0.37
C ALA A 454 -17.76 6.86 1.10
N ILE A 455 -18.66 7.17 2.06
CA ILE A 455 -19.45 6.14 2.76
C ILE A 455 -20.32 5.35 1.77
N GLN A 456 -20.96 6.01 0.80
CA GLN A 456 -21.74 5.32 -0.23
C GLN A 456 -20.86 4.42 -1.10
N LYS A 457 -19.69 4.91 -1.56
CA LYS A 457 -18.75 4.11 -2.37
C LYS A 457 -18.17 2.93 -1.60
N LEU A 458 -17.97 3.05 -0.29
CA LEU A 458 -17.56 1.93 0.56
C LEU A 458 -18.63 0.83 0.61
N LYS A 459 -19.89 1.18 0.76
CA LYS A 459 -21.02 0.23 0.73
C LYS A 459 -21.13 -0.46 -0.63
N HIS A 460 -21.00 0.29 -1.73
CA HIS A 460 -20.95 -0.28 -3.08
C HIS A 460 -19.71 -1.15 -3.31
N ALA A 461 -18.59 -0.82 -2.69
CA ALA A 461 -17.41 -1.67 -2.70
C ALA A 461 -17.56 -2.94 -1.84
N GLY A 462 -18.71 -3.17 -1.18
CA GLY A 462 -19.02 -4.37 -0.42
C GLY A 462 -18.51 -4.32 1.03
N VAL A 463 -18.38 -3.14 1.63
CA VAL A 463 -18.33 -2.95 3.08
C VAL A 463 -19.74 -3.19 3.61
N GLU A 464 -19.86 -4.03 4.62
CA GLU A 464 -21.15 -4.48 5.17
C GLU A 464 -21.63 -3.59 6.32
N LYS A 465 -20.69 -2.94 7.02
CA LYS A 465 -20.99 -2.10 8.18
C LYS A 465 -20.02 -0.94 8.27
N THR A 466 -20.55 0.25 8.47
CA THR A 466 -19.81 1.48 8.79
C THR A 466 -20.13 1.94 10.21
N VAL A 467 -19.12 2.29 10.99
CA VAL A 467 -19.25 2.70 12.39
C VAL A 467 -18.49 4.00 12.60
N MET A 468 -19.02 4.93 13.35
CA MET A 468 -18.33 6.15 13.77
C MET A 468 -18.08 6.14 15.27
N LEU A 469 -16.85 6.44 15.68
CA LEU A 469 -16.46 6.63 17.08
C LEU A 469 -16.18 8.13 17.30
N THR A 470 -16.69 8.68 18.39
CA THR A 470 -16.46 10.09 18.72
C THR A 470 -16.58 10.37 20.22
N GLY A 471 -15.85 11.37 20.70
CA GLY A 471 -16.03 11.92 22.06
C GLY A 471 -17.21 12.89 22.18
N ASP A 472 -17.84 13.26 21.07
CA ASP A 472 -18.95 14.20 21.08
C ASP A 472 -20.19 13.66 21.81
N ALA A 473 -21.03 14.59 22.24
CA ALA A 473 -22.36 14.29 22.79
C ALA A 473 -23.22 13.50 21.78
N LYS A 474 -23.96 12.52 22.27
CA LYS A 474 -24.77 11.59 21.50
C LYS A 474 -25.61 12.27 20.40
N ARG A 475 -26.23 13.39 20.72
CA ARG A 475 -27.10 14.13 19.78
C ARG A 475 -26.32 14.63 18.55
N VAL A 476 -25.14 15.19 18.75
CA VAL A 476 -24.26 15.68 17.67
C VAL A 476 -23.78 14.49 16.80
N ALA A 477 -23.35 13.44 17.45
CA ALA A 477 -22.87 12.23 16.79
C ALA A 477 -23.95 11.55 15.93
N ASP A 478 -25.17 11.40 16.47
CA ASP A 478 -26.30 10.78 15.76
C ASP A 478 -26.69 11.59 14.51
N GLN A 479 -26.64 12.93 14.58
CA GLN A 479 -26.98 13.78 13.44
C GLN A 479 -25.92 13.68 12.33
N VAL A 480 -24.63 13.76 12.66
CA VAL A 480 -23.52 13.59 11.69
C VAL A 480 -23.60 12.21 11.04
N ALA A 481 -23.83 11.16 11.82
CA ALA A 481 -23.98 9.80 11.30
C ALA A 481 -25.15 9.67 10.32
N LYS A 482 -26.29 10.28 10.63
CA LYS A 482 -27.47 10.31 9.77
C LYS A 482 -27.21 11.06 8.46
N GLU A 483 -26.52 12.20 8.51
CA GLU A 483 -26.17 13.01 7.34
C GLU A 483 -25.23 12.27 6.40
N LEU A 484 -24.23 11.58 6.95
CA LEU A 484 -23.24 10.79 6.20
C LEU A 484 -23.77 9.42 5.75
N GLY A 485 -24.85 8.92 6.38
CA GLY A 485 -25.40 7.60 6.11
C GLY A 485 -24.58 6.46 6.74
N ILE A 486 -23.98 6.69 7.91
CA ILE A 486 -23.25 5.72 8.71
C ILE A 486 -24.23 4.80 9.44
N ASP A 487 -23.91 3.50 9.55
CA ASP A 487 -24.86 2.50 10.06
C ASP A 487 -24.95 2.48 11.58
N GLU A 488 -23.85 2.76 12.28
CA GLU A 488 -23.77 2.74 13.74
C GLU A 488 -22.87 3.86 14.28
N VAL A 489 -23.21 4.42 15.42
CA VAL A 489 -22.40 5.45 16.08
C VAL A 489 -22.16 5.10 17.56
N ARG A 490 -20.98 5.40 18.05
CA ARG A 490 -20.58 5.33 19.45
C ARG A 490 -20.08 6.71 19.86
N SER A 491 -20.78 7.34 20.75
CA SER A 491 -20.55 8.71 21.21
C SER A 491 -20.05 8.76 22.65
N GLU A 492 -19.60 9.93 23.08
CA GLU A 492 -19.16 10.22 24.46
C GLU A 492 -17.98 9.35 24.92
N LEU A 493 -17.12 8.93 23.97
CA LEU A 493 -16.00 8.06 24.20
C LEU A 493 -14.74 8.84 24.63
N LEU A 494 -14.09 8.38 25.67
CA LEU A 494 -12.71 8.75 25.97
C LEU A 494 -11.73 8.00 25.05
N PRO A 495 -10.47 8.47 24.89
CA PRO A 495 -9.51 7.79 24.03
C PRO A 495 -9.32 6.28 24.31
N GLY A 496 -9.31 5.88 25.58
CA GLY A 496 -9.24 4.47 25.97
C GLY A 496 -10.50 3.66 25.63
N ASP A 497 -11.68 4.30 25.64
CA ASP A 497 -12.94 3.64 25.31
C ASP A 497 -13.03 3.32 23.82
N LYS A 498 -12.42 4.13 22.93
CA LYS A 498 -12.35 3.84 21.50
C LYS A 498 -11.66 2.50 21.23
N VAL A 499 -10.56 2.21 21.93
CA VAL A 499 -9.85 0.92 21.82
C VAL A 499 -10.75 -0.24 22.24
N ASN A 500 -11.44 -0.11 23.38
CA ASN A 500 -12.36 -1.12 23.89
C ASN A 500 -13.52 -1.40 22.92
N GLU A 501 -14.08 -0.33 22.30
CA GLU A 501 -15.17 -0.49 21.32
C GLU A 501 -14.69 -1.19 20.04
N VAL A 502 -13.50 -0.87 19.55
CA VAL A 502 -12.90 -1.57 18.41
C VAL A 502 -12.64 -3.05 18.75
N GLU A 503 -12.15 -3.37 19.95
CA GLU A 503 -11.97 -4.75 20.40
C GLU A 503 -13.29 -5.53 20.45
N LYS A 504 -14.36 -4.93 20.96
CA LYS A 504 -15.70 -5.54 20.95
C LYS A 504 -16.19 -5.82 19.53
N LEU A 505 -15.96 -4.89 18.59
CA LEU A 505 -16.32 -5.09 17.19
C LEU A 505 -15.49 -6.22 16.54
N ILE A 506 -14.19 -6.32 16.86
CA ILE A 506 -13.32 -7.42 16.39
C ILE A 506 -13.78 -8.78 16.93
N GLN A 507 -14.16 -8.86 18.20
CA GLN A 507 -14.64 -10.10 18.81
C GLN A 507 -15.96 -10.59 18.20
N ASN A 508 -16.84 -9.65 17.81
CA ASN A 508 -18.17 -9.94 17.29
C ASN A 508 -18.27 -10.05 15.77
N LYS A 509 -17.17 -9.81 15.03
CA LYS A 509 -17.17 -9.87 13.57
C LYS A 509 -17.20 -11.30 13.03
N PRO A 510 -17.69 -11.53 11.79
CA PRO A 510 -17.58 -12.82 11.11
C PRO A 510 -16.11 -13.24 10.96
N LYS A 511 -15.81 -14.55 11.07
CA LYS A 511 -14.43 -15.09 11.03
C LYS A 511 -13.62 -14.71 9.80
N LYS A 512 -14.28 -14.41 8.65
CA LYS A 512 -13.62 -14.03 7.39
C LYS A 512 -13.67 -12.51 7.11
N ALA A 513 -14.22 -11.73 8.02
CA ALA A 513 -14.31 -10.29 7.88
C ALA A 513 -13.14 -9.62 8.61
N ASN A 514 -12.53 -8.61 8.00
CA ASN A 514 -11.57 -7.74 8.66
C ASN A 514 -12.23 -6.40 8.99
N LEU A 515 -11.78 -5.81 10.11
CA LEU A 515 -12.15 -4.49 10.55
C LEU A 515 -11.02 -3.52 10.20
N ALA A 516 -11.34 -2.48 9.41
CA ALA A 516 -10.45 -1.37 9.17
C ALA A 516 -10.85 -0.20 10.08
N PHE A 517 -9.88 0.39 10.79
CA PHE A 517 -10.08 1.63 11.54
C PHE A 517 -9.41 2.77 10.77
N VAL A 518 -10.10 3.88 10.64
CA VAL A 518 -9.65 5.09 9.93
C VAL A 518 -9.59 6.24 10.91
N GLY A 519 -8.43 6.88 11.02
CA GLY A 519 -8.19 8.01 11.91
C GLY A 519 -7.12 8.96 11.37
N ASP A 520 -6.93 10.10 12.03
CA ASP A 520 -5.90 11.09 11.71
C ASP A 520 -4.50 10.70 12.24
N GLY A 521 -4.45 9.73 13.13
CA GLY A 521 -3.25 9.09 13.65
C GLY A 521 -2.55 9.78 14.81
N ILE A 522 -2.85 11.02 15.13
CA ILE A 522 -2.18 11.73 16.24
C ILE A 522 -2.71 11.20 17.58
N ASN A 523 -4.02 11.17 17.73
CA ASN A 523 -4.69 10.72 18.95
C ASN A 523 -5.11 9.25 18.92
N ASP A 524 -5.22 8.67 17.72
CA ASP A 524 -5.78 7.36 17.48
C ASP A 524 -4.74 6.25 17.25
N ALA A 525 -3.44 6.53 17.42
CA ALA A 525 -2.37 5.56 17.24
C ALA A 525 -2.61 4.21 17.99
N PRO A 526 -3.10 4.19 19.24
CA PRO A 526 -3.44 2.94 19.93
C PRO A 526 -4.58 2.16 19.25
N VAL A 527 -5.55 2.87 18.67
CA VAL A 527 -6.70 2.26 17.99
C VAL A 527 -6.29 1.73 16.62
N LEU A 528 -5.46 2.50 15.87
CA LEU A 528 -4.89 2.09 14.58
C LEU A 528 -4.11 0.78 14.69
N THR A 529 -3.27 0.66 15.70
CA THR A 529 -2.47 -0.56 15.93
C THR A 529 -3.29 -1.75 16.39
N ARG A 530 -4.47 -1.51 17.01
CA ARG A 530 -5.33 -2.58 17.56
C ARG A 530 -6.29 -3.15 16.54
N ALA A 531 -6.67 -2.39 15.52
CA ALA A 531 -7.53 -2.84 14.43
C ALA A 531 -6.88 -3.99 13.62
N ASP A 532 -7.67 -4.73 12.83
CA ASP A 532 -7.08 -5.68 11.87
C ASP A 532 -6.29 -4.93 10.78
N ILE A 533 -6.70 -3.69 10.48
CA ILE A 533 -6.03 -2.78 9.56
C ILE A 533 -6.21 -1.36 10.08
N GLY A 534 -5.12 -0.69 10.39
CA GLY A 534 -5.10 0.74 10.69
C GLY A 534 -4.88 1.56 9.42
N ILE A 535 -5.75 2.53 9.16
CA ILE A 535 -5.67 3.45 8.02
C ILE A 535 -5.51 4.87 8.56
N ALA A 536 -4.38 5.51 8.27
CA ALA A 536 -4.16 6.92 8.61
C ALA A 536 -4.52 7.81 7.42
N MET A 537 -5.25 8.90 7.69
CA MET A 537 -5.64 9.91 6.70
C MET A 537 -4.80 11.17 6.85
N GLY A 538 -4.51 11.84 5.71
CA GLY A 538 -3.85 13.14 5.69
C GLY A 538 -2.48 13.13 6.36
N ALA A 539 -1.79 11.99 6.37
CA ALA A 539 -0.63 11.73 7.21
C ALA A 539 0.65 12.48 6.79
N MET A 540 0.57 13.39 5.81
CA MET A 540 1.74 14.11 5.28
C MET A 540 2.48 14.98 6.31
N GLY A 541 1.92 15.19 7.50
CA GLY A 541 2.55 15.95 8.58
C GLY A 541 2.76 15.17 9.89
N SER A 542 2.22 13.94 10.02
CA SER A 542 2.26 13.19 11.28
C SER A 542 3.09 11.90 11.18
N ASP A 543 4.33 11.97 11.65
CA ASP A 543 5.23 10.80 11.73
C ASP A 543 4.63 9.67 12.58
N ALA A 544 3.96 10.01 13.68
CA ALA A 544 3.31 9.04 14.56
C ALA A 544 2.17 8.29 13.85
N ALA A 545 1.38 8.98 13.01
CA ALA A 545 0.34 8.37 12.21
C ALA A 545 0.91 7.40 11.17
N ILE A 546 1.95 7.87 10.46
CA ILE A 546 2.66 7.04 9.49
C ILE A 546 3.20 5.78 10.16
N GLU A 547 3.77 5.86 11.35
CA GLU A 547 4.35 4.71 12.04
C GLU A 547 3.28 3.72 12.53
N ALA A 548 2.19 4.21 13.10
CA ALA A 548 1.14 3.39 13.70
C ALA A 548 0.22 2.68 12.70
N ALA A 549 -0.01 3.27 11.52
CA ALA A 549 -0.93 2.74 10.53
C ALA A 549 -0.31 1.66 9.65
N ASP A 550 -1.14 0.77 9.11
CA ASP A 550 -0.79 -0.26 8.11
C ASP A 550 -0.96 0.24 6.67
N VAL A 551 -1.88 1.18 6.50
CA VAL A 551 -2.19 1.88 5.25
C VAL A 551 -2.19 3.38 5.53
N VAL A 552 -1.53 4.16 4.68
CA VAL A 552 -1.45 5.61 4.81
C VAL A 552 -2.04 6.24 3.55
N LEU A 553 -3.03 7.09 3.73
CA LEU A 553 -3.60 7.90 2.67
C LEU A 553 -2.87 9.24 2.64
N MET A 554 -2.28 9.56 1.48
CA MET A 554 -1.38 10.72 1.35
C MET A 554 -2.16 12.04 1.31
N ASP A 555 -3.37 12.01 0.77
CA ASP A 555 -4.31 13.13 0.81
C ASP A 555 -5.32 12.97 1.96
N ASP A 556 -6.06 14.05 2.21
CA ASP A 556 -7.05 14.12 3.28
C ASP A 556 -8.48 13.86 2.78
N ASP A 557 -8.62 13.18 1.61
CA ASP A 557 -9.93 12.85 1.03
C ASP A 557 -10.41 11.45 1.44
N PRO A 558 -11.57 11.32 2.16
CA PRO A 558 -12.16 10.05 2.52
C PRO A 558 -12.46 9.10 1.35
N MET A 559 -12.54 9.62 0.12
CA MET A 559 -12.73 8.83 -1.10
C MET A 559 -11.61 7.82 -1.33
N GLN A 560 -10.39 8.12 -0.90
CA GLN A 560 -9.24 7.25 -1.06
C GLN A 560 -9.39 5.92 -0.32
N ILE A 561 -10.19 5.85 0.74
CA ILE A 561 -10.46 4.61 1.48
C ILE A 561 -11.17 3.59 0.58
N ALA A 562 -12.22 4.03 -0.13
CA ALA A 562 -12.95 3.18 -1.06
C ALA A 562 -12.07 2.74 -2.23
N LYS A 563 -11.20 3.61 -2.72
CA LYS A 563 -10.21 3.35 -3.77
C LYS A 563 -9.20 2.31 -3.31
N ALA A 564 -8.65 2.44 -2.11
CA ALA A 564 -7.71 1.48 -1.50
C ALA A 564 -8.32 0.06 -1.42
N ILE A 565 -9.57 -0.07 -0.96
CA ILE A 565 -10.28 -1.35 -0.89
C ILE A 565 -10.48 -1.94 -2.29
N LYS A 566 -10.88 -1.15 -3.29
CA LYS A 566 -11.07 -1.61 -4.66
C LYS A 566 -9.76 -2.10 -5.30
N ILE A 567 -8.65 -1.36 -5.13
CA ILE A 567 -7.33 -1.76 -5.61
C ILE A 567 -6.92 -3.09 -4.98
N SER A 568 -7.08 -3.23 -3.67
CA SER A 568 -6.75 -4.45 -2.94
C SER A 568 -7.57 -5.65 -3.43
N ARG A 569 -8.87 -5.51 -3.62
CA ARG A 569 -9.75 -6.56 -4.17
C ARG A 569 -9.39 -6.96 -5.59
N LYS A 570 -9.06 -5.99 -6.45
CA LYS A 570 -8.57 -6.26 -7.81
C LYS A 570 -7.28 -7.05 -7.79
N CYS A 571 -6.32 -6.67 -6.95
CA CYS A 571 -5.05 -7.37 -6.79
C CYS A 571 -5.27 -8.83 -6.35
N ILE A 572 -6.07 -9.05 -5.31
CA ILE A 572 -6.38 -10.40 -4.82
C ILE A 572 -7.18 -11.21 -5.84
N GLY A 573 -8.05 -10.57 -6.61
CA GLY A 573 -8.72 -11.20 -7.75
C GLY A 573 -7.73 -11.75 -8.78
N ILE A 574 -6.71 -10.97 -9.15
CA ILE A 574 -5.64 -11.40 -10.06
C ILE A 574 -4.80 -12.53 -9.45
N VAL A 575 -4.46 -12.45 -8.17
CA VAL A 575 -3.76 -13.53 -7.44
C VAL A 575 -4.56 -14.83 -7.50
N LYS A 576 -5.86 -14.80 -7.20
CA LYS A 576 -6.75 -15.98 -7.28
C LYS A 576 -6.84 -16.54 -8.69
N GLN A 577 -6.96 -15.68 -9.72
CA GLN A 577 -6.94 -16.10 -11.12
C GLN A 577 -5.66 -16.85 -11.46
N ASN A 578 -4.50 -16.30 -11.09
CA ASN A 578 -3.21 -16.93 -11.33
C ASN A 578 -3.07 -18.29 -10.62
N ILE A 579 -3.54 -18.39 -9.36
CA ILE A 579 -3.53 -19.64 -8.60
C ILE A 579 -4.38 -20.70 -9.31
N VAL A 580 -5.65 -20.40 -9.58
CA VAL A 580 -6.60 -21.35 -10.17
C VAL A 580 -6.15 -21.78 -11.56
N PHE A 581 -5.78 -20.83 -12.42
CA PHE A 581 -5.29 -21.10 -13.78
C PHE A 581 -4.06 -22.01 -13.77
N SER A 582 -3.04 -21.65 -12.97
CA SER A 582 -1.82 -22.44 -12.89
C SER A 582 -2.06 -23.85 -12.37
N LEU A 583 -2.89 -24.02 -11.34
CA LEU A 583 -3.18 -25.34 -10.76
C LEU A 583 -3.98 -26.21 -11.74
N ILE A 584 -4.98 -25.69 -12.44
CA ILE A 584 -5.77 -26.44 -13.44
C ILE A 584 -4.85 -26.96 -14.54
N ILE A 585 -4.03 -26.10 -15.14
CA ILE A 585 -3.13 -26.52 -16.23
C ILE A 585 -2.11 -27.54 -15.71
N LYS A 586 -1.52 -27.30 -14.54
CA LYS A 586 -0.52 -28.20 -13.95
C LYS A 586 -1.08 -29.59 -13.68
N PHE A 587 -2.18 -29.69 -12.94
CA PHE A 587 -2.76 -30.99 -12.64
C PHE A 587 -3.29 -31.69 -13.89
N GLY A 588 -3.84 -30.94 -14.86
CA GLY A 588 -4.24 -31.47 -16.16
C GLY A 588 -3.06 -32.07 -16.91
N CYS A 589 -1.92 -31.35 -17.01
CA CYS A 589 -0.72 -31.86 -17.68
C CYS A 589 -0.08 -33.04 -16.95
N LEU A 590 -0.05 -33.03 -15.60
CA LEU A 590 0.44 -34.17 -14.82
C LEU A 590 -0.39 -35.43 -15.08
N ALA A 591 -1.72 -35.30 -15.12
CA ALA A 591 -2.61 -36.43 -15.48
C ALA A 591 -2.34 -36.93 -16.91
N LEU A 592 -2.32 -36.04 -17.91
CA LEU A 592 -2.00 -36.39 -19.28
C LEU A 592 -0.64 -37.08 -19.42
N THR A 593 0.38 -36.62 -18.70
CA THR A 593 1.70 -37.24 -18.68
C THR A 593 1.68 -38.63 -18.08
N ALA A 594 0.96 -38.84 -16.98
CA ALA A 594 0.81 -40.16 -16.36
C ALA A 594 0.15 -41.16 -17.30
N PHE A 595 -0.86 -40.74 -18.08
CA PHE A 595 -1.49 -41.56 -19.10
C PHE A 595 -0.68 -41.69 -20.40
N GLY A 596 0.46 -41.01 -20.53
CA GLY A 596 1.31 -41.05 -21.74
C GLY A 596 0.77 -40.26 -22.92
N LEU A 597 -0.18 -39.34 -22.67
CA LEU A 597 -0.80 -38.47 -23.68
C LEU A 597 -0.07 -37.13 -23.84
N ALA A 598 0.82 -36.78 -22.93
CA ALA A 598 1.65 -35.58 -23.01
C ALA A 598 3.10 -35.95 -23.25
N ASN A 599 3.76 -35.16 -24.10
CA ASN A 599 5.21 -35.23 -24.37
C ASN A 599 5.96 -34.11 -23.64
N MET A 600 7.29 -34.14 -23.76
CA MET A 600 8.19 -33.14 -23.13
C MET A 600 7.89 -31.70 -23.59
N TRP A 601 7.46 -31.49 -24.83
CA TRP A 601 7.07 -30.16 -25.35
C TRP A 601 5.81 -29.60 -24.68
N ALA A 602 4.82 -30.46 -24.46
CA ALA A 602 3.62 -30.08 -23.70
C ALA A 602 3.97 -29.74 -22.25
N ALA A 603 4.93 -30.46 -21.64
CA ALA A 603 5.46 -30.19 -20.31
C ALA A 603 6.10 -28.81 -20.23
N ILE A 604 6.95 -28.45 -21.16
CA ILE A 604 7.62 -27.16 -21.27
C ILE A 604 6.58 -26.03 -21.41
N PHE A 605 5.58 -26.21 -22.31
CA PHE A 605 4.53 -25.24 -22.50
C PHE A 605 3.71 -25.03 -21.21
N ALA A 606 3.36 -26.11 -20.52
CA ALA A 606 2.63 -26.06 -19.24
C ALA A 606 3.42 -25.38 -18.12
N ASP A 607 4.74 -25.36 -18.18
CA ASP A 607 5.58 -24.68 -17.20
C ASP A 607 5.88 -23.24 -17.59
N VAL A 608 6.56 -23.03 -18.68
CA VAL A 608 7.06 -21.70 -19.11
C VAL A 608 5.92 -20.85 -19.69
N GLY A 609 5.04 -21.44 -20.51
CA GLY A 609 3.92 -20.70 -21.11
C GLY A 609 2.92 -20.20 -20.08
N VAL A 610 2.57 -21.04 -19.11
CA VAL A 610 1.66 -20.66 -18.00
C VAL A 610 2.30 -19.60 -17.12
N MET A 611 3.60 -19.69 -16.86
CA MET A 611 4.32 -18.69 -16.09
C MET A 611 4.28 -17.32 -16.80
N ILE A 612 4.54 -17.24 -18.10
CA ILE A 612 4.49 -15.99 -18.87
C ILE A 612 3.09 -15.39 -18.82
N ILE A 613 2.04 -16.18 -19.02
CA ILE A 613 0.64 -15.71 -18.95
C ILE A 613 0.33 -15.17 -17.56
N ALA A 614 0.73 -15.90 -16.50
CA ALA A 614 0.48 -15.49 -15.13
C ALA A 614 1.24 -14.19 -14.75
N VAL A 615 2.46 -14.01 -15.25
CA VAL A 615 3.25 -12.77 -15.08
C VAL A 615 2.59 -11.60 -15.81
N LEU A 616 2.12 -11.81 -17.05
CA LEU A 616 1.40 -10.76 -17.80
C LEU A 616 0.09 -10.38 -17.10
N ASN A 617 -0.63 -11.35 -16.54
CA ASN A 617 -1.82 -11.07 -15.75
C ASN A 617 -1.49 -10.30 -14.46
N ALA A 618 -0.39 -10.64 -13.78
CA ALA A 618 0.07 -9.95 -12.57
C ALA A 618 0.34 -8.44 -12.81
N ILE A 619 0.94 -8.09 -13.96
CA ILE A 619 1.23 -6.69 -14.32
C ILE A 619 -0.06 -5.84 -14.44
N ARG A 620 -1.24 -6.44 -14.66
CA ARG A 620 -2.52 -5.71 -14.69
C ARG A 620 -2.88 -5.09 -13.33
N ALA A 621 -2.29 -5.57 -12.24
CA ALA A 621 -2.48 -4.99 -10.92
C ALA A 621 -1.83 -3.58 -10.77
N LEU A 622 -0.86 -3.23 -11.62
CA LEU A 622 -0.24 -1.89 -11.64
C LEU A 622 -1.20 -0.77 -12.04
N LYS A 623 -2.20 -1.08 -12.87
CA LYS A 623 -3.10 -0.05 -13.42
C LYS A 623 -4.44 -0.12 -12.71
N TYR A 624 -4.78 0.93 -11.99
CA TYR A 624 -6.14 1.17 -11.55
C TYR A 624 -6.88 1.92 -12.68
N LYS A 625 -8.02 1.41 -13.11
CA LYS A 625 -9.02 2.12 -13.92
C LYS A 625 -10.29 2.12 -13.09
N GLU A 626 -10.83 3.30 -12.84
CA GLU A 626 -12.15 3.47 -12.23
C GLU A 626 -13.24 2.71 -12.96
#